data_8c23b304ccfcc793a7e720519fa22374
#
_entry.id   8c23b304ccfcc793a7e720519fa22374
#
_cell.length_a   1.000
_cell.length_b   1.000
_cell.length_c   1.000
_cell.angle_alpha   90.00
_cell.angle_beta   90.00
_cell.angle_gamma   90.00
#
_symmetry.space_group_name_H-M   'P 1'
#
loop_
_entity.id
_entity.type
_entity.pdbx_description
1 polymer ?
#
loop_
_entity_poly.entity_id
_entity_poly.type
_entity_poly.pdbx_seq_one_letter_code
_entity_poly.pdbx_strand_id
1 'polypeptide(L)'
;MKYSLNFYLILSLMLFVACEEGNVELYNAGDDFIYVTVDELRHDMAPHSMKLLELKKGRHKIVITDREGKTLEEDTFEVNKGGLLNVSKHSYIVWTDLYWASSEENSKLRETKLQEEALEIDGQEYVGEFQELDEEQLFIESEWDYGLGEEFPASLWGLEFAQEKWSIKRKIFRKKELAEAYMKLVKR
;
A
#
# COMPACT_ATOMS: atom_id res chain seq x y z
N MET A 1 9.62 55.25 -2.84
CA MET A 1 9.32 54.15 -1.93
C MET A 1 8.11 53.31 -2.39
N LYS A 2 8.13 52.71 -3.60
CA LYS A 2 7.03 51.85 -4.12
C LYS A 2 7.44 50.43 -4.46
N TYR A 3 8.69 50.03 -4.19
CA TYR A 3 9.20 48.66 -4.54
C TYR A 3 9.26 47.68 -3.37
N SER A 4 9.03 48.15 -2.15
CA SER A 4 9.13 47.33 -0.94
C SER A 4 7.95 46.37 -0.78
N LEU A 5 6.74 46.75 -1.19
CA LEU A 5 5.53 45.92 -0.98
C LEU A 5 5.48 44.71 -1.91
N ASN A 6 5.96 44.82 -3.15
CA ASN A 6 5.97 43.70 -4.10
C ASN A 6 7.02 42.65 -3.77
N PHE A 7 8.11 43.04 -3.11
CA PHE A 7 9.14 42.08 -2.70
C PHE A 7 8.67 41.15 -1.57
N TYR A 8 7.91 41.67 -0.61
CA TYR A 8 7.32 40.89 0.46
C TYR A 8 6.20 39.97 -0.03
N LEU A 9 5.44 40.37 -1.05
CA LEU A 9 4.39 39.53 -1.66
C LEU A 9 4.98 38.33 -2.41
N ILE A 10 6.10 38.51 -3.11
CA ILE A 10 6.80 37.43 -3.83
C ILE A 10 7.48 36.47 -2.84
N LEU A 11 8.07 37.02 -1.76
CA LEU A 11 8.69 36.19 -0.71
C LEU A 11 7.66 35.38 0.07
N SER A 12 6.46 35.89 0.28
CA SER A 12 5.33 35.19 0.91
C SER A 12 4.76 34.04 0.04
N LEU A 13 4.81 34.18 -1.28
CA LEU A 13 4.33 33.14 -2.21
C LEU A 13 5.27 31.93 -2.31
N MET A 14 6.55 32.08 -1.95
CA MET A 14 7.52 30.98 -1.98
C MET A 14 7.45 30.04 -0.76
N LEU A 15 6.66 30.36 0.26
CA LEU A 15 6.58 29.57 1.49
C LEU A 15 5.47 28.50 1.49
N PHE A 16 4.67 28.40 0.41
CA PHE A 16 3.67 27.34 0.26
C PHE A 16 4.10 26.24 -0.73
N VAL A 17 5.35 25.77 -0.63
CA VAL A 17 5.62 24.42 -1.11
C VAL A 17 5.03 23.50 -0.05
N ALA A 18 3.77 23.14 -0.21
CA ALA A 18 3.18 22.04 0.55
C ALA A 18 4.06 20.81 0.28
N CYS A 19 4.84 20.40 1.27
CA CYS A 19 5.48 19.10 1.23
C CYS A 19 4.34 18.09 1.22
N GLU A 20 4.01 17.54 0.06
CA GLU A 20 3.13 16.39 -0.02
C GLU A 20 3.86 15.21 0.62
N GLU A 21 3.35 14.74 1.74
CA GLU A 21 3.83 13.57 2.45
C GLU A 21 3.11 12.34 1.90
N GLY A 22 3.83 11.24 1.77
CA GLY A 22 3.27 9.94 1.41
C GLY A 22 3.22 9.04 2.65
N ASN A 23 2.07 8.43 2.90
CA ASN A 23 1.95 7.39 3.92
C ASN A 23 2.63 6.11 3.43
N VAL A 24 3.68 5.67 4.10
CA VAL A 24 4.45 4.48 3.78
C VAL A 24 4.29 3.46 4.89
N GLU A 25 3.74 2.30 4.57
CA GLU A 25 3.66 1.16 5.48
C GLU A 25 5.03 0.48 5.56
N LEU A 26 5.66 0.50 6.72
CA LEU A 26 6.87 -0.27 7.01
C LEU A 26 6.46 -1.55 7.71
N TYR A 27 6.67 -2.71 7.06
CA TYR A 27 6.24 -3.99 7.59
C TYR A 27 7.39 -4.99 7.66
N ASN A 28 7.63 -5.52 8.88
CA ASN A 28 8.51 -6.66 9.10
C ASN A 28 7.67 -7.94 9.11
N ALA A 29 7.63 -8.65 7.99
CA ALA A 29 6.93 -9.92 7.85
C ALA A 29 7.76 -11.13 8.34
N GLY A 30 9.05 -10.91 8.66
CA GLY A 30 9.96 -11.96 9.13
C GLY A 30 9.76 -12.31 10.61
N ASP A 31 10.39 -13.43 11.00
CA ASP A 31 10.36 -13.97 12.37
C ASP A 31 11.41 -13.31 13.29
N ASP A 32 12.32 -12.52 12.73
CA ASP A 32 13.38 -11.86 13.45
C ASP A 32 13.07 -10.39 13.75
N PHE A 33 13.60 -9.92 14.88
CA PHE A 33 13.60 -8.50 15.20
C PHE A 33 14.68 -7.79 14.40
N ILE A 34 14.31 -6.70 13.72
CA ILE A 34 15.23 -5.89 12.93
C ILE A 34 15.15 -4.41 13.33
N TYR A 35 16.19 -3.67 12.99
CA TYR A 35 16.19 -2.22 13.02
C TYR A 35 16.18 -1.69 11.60
N VAL A 36 15.26 -0.79 11.31
CA VAL A 36 15.15 -0.12 10.02
C VAL A 36 15.42 1.35 10.21
N THR A 37 16.46 1.87 9.60
CA THR A 37 16.77 3.29 9.62
C THR A 37 16.41 3.88 8.27
N VAL A 38 15.46 4.80 8.25
CA VAL A 38 15.09 5.58 7.06
C VAL A 38 15.64 6.99 7.25
N ASP A 39 16.52 7.41 6.36
CA ASP A 39 17.35 8.59 6.49
C ASP A 39 18.15 8.58 7.80
N GLU A 40 17.73 9.36 8.80
CA GLU A 40 18.37 9.41 10.12
C GLU A 40 17.48 8.83 11.24
N LEU A 41 16.25 8.40 10.90
CA LEU A 41 15.28 7.91 11.88
C LEU A 41 15.28 6.39 11.95
N ARG A 42 15.63 5.87 13.14
CA ARG A 42 15.62 4.44 13.42
C ARG A 42 14.27 3.98 13.94
N HIS A 43 13.80 2.89 13.36
CA HIS A 43 12.56 2.20 13.71
C HIS A 43 12.89 0.78 14.19
N ASP A 44 12.48 0.47 15.40
CA ASP A 44 12.58 -0.87 15.97
C ASP A 44 11.38 -1.69 15.49
N MET A 45 11.63 -2.78 14.78
CA MET A 45 10.62 -3.61 14.15
C MET A 45 10.63 -5.02 14.73
N ALA A 46 9.65 -5.31 15.58
CA ALA A 46 9.42 -6.67 16.06
C ALA A 46 8.96 -7.59 14.92
N PRO A 47 9.10 -8.91 15.05
CA PRO A 47 8.49 -9.85 14.13
C PRO A 47 7.01 -9.54 13.89
N HIS A 48 6.58 -9.64 12.65
CA HIS A 48 5.19 -9.44 12.22
C HIS A 48 4.57 -8.09 12.65
N SER A 49 5.41 -7.05 12.79
CA SER A 49 4.97 -5.71 13.18
C SER A 49 4.94 -4.75 12.01
N MET A 50 4.02 -3.79 12.09
CA MET A 50 3.86 -2.73 11.10
C MET A 50 3.98 -1.35 11.77
N LYS A 51 4.53 -0.40 11.03
CA LYS A 51 4.52 1.03 11.35
C LYS A 51 4.13 1.84 10.14
N LEU A 52 3.41 2.92 10.36
CA LEU A 52 3.13 3.91 9.33
C LEU A 52 4.17 5.03 9.44
N LEU A 53 4.82 5.34 8.34
CA LEU A 53 5.78 6.42 8.20
C LEU A 53 5.19 7.52 7.32
N GLU A 54 5.36 8.76 7.73
CA GLU A 54 5.06 9.93 6.91
C GLU A 54 6.36 10.39 6.26
N LEU A 55 6.56 10.06 5.01
CA LEU A 55 7.77 10.40 4.25
C LEU A 55 7.45 11.48 3.22
N LYS A 56 8.38 12.40 3.04
CA LYS A 56 8.29 13.41 1.97
C LYS A 56 8.48 12.74 0.63
N LYS A 57 7.95 13.35 -0.43
CA LYS A 57 8.28 12.93 -1.79
C LYS A 57 9.77 13.13 -2.06
N GLY A 58 10.39 12.17 -2.74
CA GLY A 58 11.79 12.20 -3.12
C GLY A 58 12.54 10.94 -2.72
N ARG A 59 13.87 11.04 -2.82
CA ARG A 59 14.78 9.92 -2.55
C ARG A 59 15.08 9.83 -1.07
N HIS A 60 14.97 8.61 -0.55
CA HIS A 60 15.27 8.24 0.83
C HIS A 60 16.35 7.15 0.88
N LYS A 61 17.16 7.19 1.93
CA LYS A 61 18.13 6.14 2.23
C LYS A 61 17.53 5.20 3.28
N ILE A 62 17.73 3.89 3.10
CA ILE A 62 17.35 2.87 4.07
C ILE A 62 18.56 2.03 4.46
N VAL A 63 18.63 1.67 5.74
CA VAL A 63 19.60 0.71 6.28
C VAL A 63 18.83 -0.24 7.20
N ILE A 64 18.92 -1.54 6.92
CA ILE A 64 18.32 -2.61 7.71
C ILE A 64 19.43 -3.33 8.45
N THR A 65 19.29 -3.48 9.77
CA THR A 65 20.27 -4.19 10.60
C THR A 65 19.58 -5.22 11.49
N ASP A 66 20.29 -6.29 11.82
CA ASP A 66 19.87 -7.25 12.85
C ASP A 66 20.05 -6.68 14.28
N ARG A 67 19.73 -7.51 15.27
CA ARG A 67 19.88 -7.14 16.71
C ARG A 67 21.32 -6.86 17.13
N GLU A 68 22.27 -7.51 16.49
CA GLU A 68 23.71 -7.37 16.75
C GLU A 68 24.32 -6.16 16.08
N GLY A 69 23.52 -5.45 15.24
CA GLY A 69 23.96 -4.26 14.50
C GLY A 69 24.67 -4.57 13.18
N LYS A 70 24.60 -5.83 12.72
CA LYS A 70 25.09 -6.21 11.40
C LYS A 70 24.13 -5.70 10.34
N THR A 71 24.64 -5.02 9.32
CA THR A 71 23.88 -4.58 8.18
C THR A 71 23.41 -5.77 7.35
N LEU A 72 22.11 -5.89 7.18
CA LEU A 72 21.45 -6.88 6.33
C LEU A 72 21.25 -6.32 4.92
N GLU A 73 20.85 -5.06 4.83
CA GLU A 73 20.62 -4.36 3.56
C GLU A 73 20.87 -2.86 3.73
N GLU A 74 21.38 -2.23 2.67
CA GLU A 74 21.51 -0.78 2.55
C GLU A 74 21.21 -0.39 1.11
N ASP A 75 20.21 0.51 0.93
CA ASP A 75 19.73 0.93 -0.38
C ASP A 75 19.11 2.33 -0.34
N THR A 76 18.62 2.78 -1.49
CA THR A 76 17.82 4.00 -1.62
C THR A 76 16.55 3.72 -2.40
N PHE A 77 15.47 4.38 -2.03
CA PHE A 77 14.18 4.28 -2.73
C PHE A 77 13.58 5.66 -2.98
N GLU A 78 12.66 5.75 -3.93
CA GLU A 78 12.00 7.00 -4.32
C GLU A 78 10.53 6.95 -3.88
N VAL A 79 10.07 7.95 -3.15
CA VAL A 79 8.68 8.12 -2.74
C VAL A 79 8.02 9.17 -3.63
N ASN A 80 7.10 8.76 -4.50
CA ASN A 80 6.25 9.67 -5.28
C ASN A 80 4.84 9.76 -4.68
N LYS A 81 4.38 8.67 -4.09
CA LYS A 81 3.12 8.53 -3.36
C LYS A 81 3.30 7.53 -2.21
N GLY A 82 2.26 7.25 -1.45
CA GLY A 82 2.28 6.21 -0.43
C GLY A 82 2.63 4.83 -0.98
N GLY A 83 2.98 3.89 -0.11
CA GLY A 83 3.37 2.56 -0.51
C GLY A 83 3.77 1.66 0.66
N LEU A 84 4.44 0.56 0.32
CA LEU A 84 4.94 -0.44 1.27
C LEU A 84 6.46 -0.54 1.17
N LEU A 85 7.15 -0.47 2.31
CA LEU A 85 8.55 -0.89 2.45
C LEU A 85 8.61 -2.37 2.84
N ASN A 86 9.01 -3.19 1.87
CA ASN A 86 9.11 -4.65 1.97
C ASN A 86 10.49 -5.05 2.54
N VAL A 87 10.74 -4.71 3.79
CA VAL A 87 12.07 -4.88 4.44
C VAL A 87 12.44 -6.32 4.77
N SER A 88 11.53 -7.25 4.61
CA SER A 88 11.74 -8.68 4.87
C SER A 88 11.52 -9.56 3.64
N LYS A 89 11.42 -8.96 2.44
CA LYS A 89 11.33 -9.64 1.13
C LYS A 89 10.25 -10.72 1.10
N HIS A 90 9.04 -10.31 1.46
CA HIS A 90 7.87 -11.21 1.44
C HIS A 90 7.01 -10.96 0.21
N SER A 91 6.31 -12.02 -0.21
CA SER A 91 5.35 -11.96 -1.31
C SER A 91 4.04 -11.33 -0.87
N TYR A 92 3.59 -10.36 -1.65
CA TYR A 92 2.31 -9.69 -1.48
C TYR A 92 1.46 -9.86 -2.74
N ILE A 93 0.15 -9.73 -2.56
CA ILE A 93 -0.83 -9.83 -3.64
C ILE A 93 -1.79 -8.65 -3.50
N VAL A 94 -2.05 -7.95 -4.58
CA VAL A 94 -3.15 -6.99 -4.66
C VAL A 94 -4.36 -7.73 -5.24
N TRP A 95 -5.44 -7.75 -4.48
CA TRP A 95 -6.73 -8.25 -4.94
C TRP A 95 -7.62 -7.08 -5.34
N THR A 96 -8.11 -7.13 -6.57
CA THR A 96 -9.08 -6.20 -7.13
C THR A 96 -10.47 -6.82 -7.05
N ASP A 97 -11.40 -6.12 -6.43
CA ASP A 97 -12.80 -6.55 -6.37
C ASP A 97 -13.77 -5.45 -6.81
N LEU A 98 -14.91 -5.89 -7.33
CA LEU A 98 -15.97 -5.03 -7.86
C LEU A 98 -17.14 -4.96 -6.88
N TYR A 99 -17.47 -3.76 -6.48
CA TYR A 99 -18.61 -3.44 -5.63
C TYR A 99 -19.71 -2.77 -6.46
N TRP A 100 -20.99 -3.10 -6.20
CA TRP A 100 -22.15 -2.59 -6.94
C TRP A 100 -23.34 -2.32 -6.03
N ALA A 101 -24.25 -1.46 -6.49
CA ALA A 101 -25.43 -1.02 -5.72
C ALA A 101 -26.65 -1.96 -5.82
N SER A 102 -26.72 -2.88 -6.80
CA SER A 102 -27.88 -3.76 -7.00
C SER A 102 -27.50 -5.17 -7.48
N SER A 103 -28.29 -6.19 -7.11
CA SER A 103 -27.98 -7.59 -7.29
C SER A 103 -28.20 -8.17 -8.70
N GLU A 104 -28.87 -7.48 -9.60
CA GLU A 104 -29.35 -8.09 -10.86
C GLU A 104 -28.39 -8.04 -12.06
N GLU A 105 -27.32 -7.23 -12.03
CA GLU A 105 -26.38 -7.08 -13.16
C GLU A 105 -24.98 -7.64 -12.89
N ASN A 106 -24.82 -8.42 -11.83
CA ASN A 106 -23.53 -8.68 -11.20
C ASN A 106 -22.51 -9.47 -12.03
N SER A 107 -22.89 -10.61 -12.60
CA SER A 107 -21.95 -11.50 -13.30
C SER A 107 -21.38 -10.87 -14.58
N LYS A 108 -22.25 -10.28 -15.40
CA LYS A 108 -21.81 -9.62 -16.65
C LYS A 108 -20.92 -8.41 -16.40
N LEU A 109 -21.16 -7.67 -15.31
CA LEU A 109 -20.35 -6.52 -14.96
C LEU A 109 -18.96 -6.96 -14.50
N ARG A 110 -18.86 -8.01 -13.67
CA ARG A 110 -17.57 -8.60 -13.28
C ARG A 110 -16.78 -9.06 -14.50
N GLU A 111 -17.36 -9.90 -15.35
CA GLU A 111 -16.73 -10.40 -16.58
C GLU A 111 -16.23 -9.27 -17.51
N THR A 112 -16.87 -8.08 -17.48
CA THR A 112 -16.49 -6.94 -18.32
C THR A 112 -15.43 -6.06 -17.68
N LYS A 113 -15.42 -5.96 -16.32
CA LYS A 113 -14.63 -4.99 -15.57
C LYS A 113 -13.41 -5.59 -14.90
N LEU A 114 -13.40 -6.89 -14.61
CA LEU A 114 -12.29 -7.59 -13.97
C LEU A 114 -11.65 -8.58 -14.95
N GLN A 115 -10.34 -8.74 -14.83
CA GLN A 115 -9.59 -9.79 -15.51
C GLN A 115 -9.31 -10.90 -14.50
N GLU A 116 -10.35 -11.74 -14.28
CA GLU A 116 -10.26 -12.82 -13.29
C GLU A 116 -9.42 -13.96 -13.84
N GLU A 117 -8.41 -14.37 -13.08
CA GLU A 117 -7.52 -15.49 -13.35
C GLU A 117 -7.45 -16.41 -12.12
N ALA A 118 -6.99 -17.63 -12.34
CA ALA A 118 -6.74 -18.58 -11.26
C ALA A 118 -5.38 -18.30 -10.62
N LEU A 119 -5.35 -18.16 -9.30
CA LEU A 119 -4.15 -18.05 -8.49
C LEU A 119 -4.05 -19.25 -7.57
N GLU A 120 -2.92 -19.96 -7.60
CA GLU A 120 -2.66 -21.08 -6.70
C GLU A 120 -1.86 -20.61 -5.46
N ILE A 121 -2.40 -20.90 -4.27
CA ILE A 121 -1.71 -20.66 -2.99
C ILE A 121 -1.81 -21.95 -2.16
N ASP A 122 -0.68 -22.52 -1.79
CA ASP A 122 -0.57 -23.75 -0.96
C ASP A 122 -1.41 -24.92 -1.51
N GLY A 123 -1.46 -25.06 -2.84
CA GLY A 123 -2.20 -26.13 -3.52
C GLY A 123 -3.71 -25.91 -3.61
N GLN A 124 -4.20 -24.74 -3.24
CA GLN A 124 -5.59 -24.33 -3.40
C GLN A 124 -5.71 -23.23 -4.46
N GLU A 125 -6.70 -23.37 -5.34
CA GLU A 125 -7.00 -22.42 -6.40
C GLU A 125 -8.00 -21.36 -5.92
N TYR A 126 -7.70 -20.10 -6.24
CA TYR A 126 -8.52 -18.91 -5.99
C TYR A 126 -8.77 -18.23 -7.32
N VAL A 127 -10.00 -17.82 -7.59
CA VAL A 127 -10.38 -17.13 -8.84
C VAL A 127 -10.71 -15.67 -8.55
N GLY A 128 -10.02 -14.76 -9.23
CA GLY A 128 -10.19 -13.32 -9.04
C GLY A 128 -9.19 -12.51 -9.85
N GLU A 129 -9.27 -11.19 -9.78
CA GLU A 129 -8.23 -10.33 -10.34
C GLU A 129 -7.14 -10.10 -9.30
N PHE A 130 -6.04 -10.84 -9.45
CA PHE A 130 -4.90 -10.82 -8.55
C PHE A 130 -3.65 -10.31 -9.27
N GLN A 131 -2.89 -9.48 -8.59
CA GLN A 131 -1.57 -9.04 -9.02
C GLN A 131 -0.55 -9.46 -7.95
N GLU A 132 0.34 -10.39 -8.29
CA GLU A 132 1.48 -10.71 -7.44
C GLU A 132 2.52 -9.58 -7.54
N LEU A 133 3.04 -9.13 -6.39
CA LEU A 133 4.06 -8.10 -6.31
C LEU A 133 5.43 -8.75 -6.17
N ASP A 134 6.45 -8.10 -6.76
CA ASP A 134 7.82 -8.57 -6.71
C ASP A 134 8.35 -8.55 -5.27
N GLU A 135 8.71 -9.71 -4.74
CA GLU A 135 9.23 -9.87 -3.38
C GLU A 135 10.61 -9.23 -3.18
N GLU A 136 11.40 -9.09 -4.24
CA GLU A 136 12.70 -8.44 -4.18
C GLU A 136 12.60 -6.90 -4.21
N GLN A 137 11.44 -6.36 -4.57
CA GLN A 137 11.23 -4.92 -4.60
C GLN A 137 11.14 -4.34 -3.19
N LEU A 138 12.10 -3.49 -2.83
CA LEU A 138 12.20 -2.87 -1.51
C LEU A 138 11.05 -1.89 -1.24
N PHE A 139 10.72 -1.03 -2.19
CA PHE A 139 9.62 -0.08 -2.07
C PHE A 139 8.60 -0.32 -3.18
N ILE A 140 7.37 -0.60 -2.79
CA ILE A 140 6.25 -0.86 -3.67
C ILE A 140 5.28 0.31 -3.55
N GLU A 141 5.15 1.10 -4.62
CA GLU A 141 4.19 2.20 -4.65
C GLU A 141 2.75 1.69 -4.58
N SER A 142 1.91 2.35 -3.77
CA SER A 142 0.53 1.90 -3.58
C SER A 142 -0.29 2.08 -4.86
N GLU A 143 -0.83 0.97 -5.33
CA GLU A 143 -1.87 0.90 -6.36
C GLU A 143 -3.16 0.29 -5.79
N TRP A 144 -3.32 0.38 -4.48
CA TRP A 144 -4.45 -0.15 -3.71
C TRP A 144 -5.15 0.95 -2.92
N ASP A 145 -6.42 0.73 -2.62
CA ASP A 145 -7.25 1.61 -1.80
C ASP A 145 -7.13 1.28 -0.30
N TYR A 146 -6.81 0.01 0.04
CA TYR A 146 -6.73 -0.50 1.40
C TYR A 146 -5.38 -1.17 1.66
N GLY A 147 -4.66 -0.69 2.66
CA GLY A 147 -3.36 -1.19 3.10
C GLY A 147 -3.41 -2.52 3.86
N LEU A 148 -2.24 -3.03 4.29
CA LEU A 148 -2.14 -4.31 5.01
C LEU A 148 -2.93 -4.32 6.32
N GLY A 149 -2.93 -3.20 7.06
CA GLY A 149 -3.62 -3.06 8.35
C GLY A 149 -5.11 -2.73 8.25
N GLU A 150 -5.65 -2.50 7.06
CA GLU A 150 -7.03 -2.08 6.85
C GLU A 150 -7.93 -3.26 6.52
N GLU A 151 -9.19 -3.21 6.92
CA GLU A 151 -10.17 -4.21 6.51
C GLU A 151 -10.65 -3.96 5.08
N PHE A 152 -10.69 -5.03 4.27
CA PHE A 152 -11.33 -4.97 2.96
C PHE A 152 -12.85 -5.02 3.15
N PRO A 153 -13.57 -3.96 2.78
CA PRO A 153 -14.97 -3.84 3.16
C PRO A 153 -15.82 -4.94 2.53
N ALA A 154 -16.74 -5.46 3.31
CA ALA A 154 -17.68 -6.46 2.87
C ALA A 154 -18.72 -5.93 1.87
N SER A 155 -19.03 -4.65 1.98
CA SER A 155 -19.92 -3.92 1.11
C SER A 155 -19.61 -2.43 1.21
N LEU A 156 -19.89 -1.70 0.15
CA LEU A 156 -19.76 -0.24 0.15
C LEU A 156 -21.12 0.46 0.44
N TRP A 157 -21.97 -0.17 1.25
CA TRP A 157 -23.24 0.45 1.67
C TRP A 157 -22.95 1.76 2.42
N GLY A 158 -23.45 2.88 1.89
CA GLY A 158 -23.24 4.22 2.46
C GLY A 158 -22.03 4.96 1.93
N LEU A 159 -21.16 4.36 1.11
CA LEU A 159 -20.21 5.11 0.31
C LEU A 159 -20.96 5.68 -0.89
N GLU A 160 -20.82 6.98 -1.09
CA GLU A 160 -21.40 7.68 -2.23
C GLU A 160 -20.86 7.07 -3.52
N PHE A 161 -21.67 6.27 -4.19
CA PHE A 161 -21.45 5.94 -5.60
C PHE A 161 -21.74 7.22 -6.39
N ALA A 162 -20.74 8.10 -6.47
CA ALA A 162 -20.86 9.33 -7.23
C ALA A 162 -21.08 8.95 -8.71
N GLN A 163 -22.27 9.05 -9.21
CA GLN A 163 -22.71 8.86 -10.59
C GLN A 163 -22.70 7.42 -11.17
N GLU A 164 -21.82 6.51 -10.74
CA GLU A 164 -21.80 5.12 -11.19
C GLU A 164 -22.35 4.18 -10.13
N LYS A 165 -23.14 3.16 -10.53
CA LYS A 165 -23.71 2.16 -9.63
C LYS A 165 -22.73 1.09 -9.18
N TRP A 166 -21.43 1.26 -9.47
CA TRP A 166 -20.37 0.33 -9.16
C TRP A 166 -19.05 1.05 -8.83
N SER A 167 -18.16 0.38 -8.14
CA SER A 167 -16.80 0.85 -7.85
C SER A 167 -15.83 -0.32 -7.80
N ILE A 168 -14.63 -0.15 -8.35
CA ILE A 168 -13.52 -1.08 -8.20
C ILE A 168 -12.71 -0.66 -6.98
N LYS A 169 -12.36 -1.65 -6.14
CA LYS A 169 -11.50 -1.46 -4.98
C LYS A 169 -10.39 -2.47 -4.99
N ARG A 170 -9.21 -2.03 -4.54
CA ARG A 170 -8.01 -2.84 -4.46
C ARG A 170 -7.51 -2.89 -3.03
N LYS A 171 -7.11 -4.08 -2.59
CA LYS A 171 -6.47 -4.26 -1.29
C LYS A 171 -5.21 -5.10 -1.44
N ILE A 172 -4.14 -4.67 -0.76
CA ILE A 172 -2.94 -5.47 -0.62
C ILE A 172 -3.09 -6.48 0.53
N PHE A 173 -2.63 -7.70 0.28
CA PHE A 173 -2.59 -8.79 1.24
C PHE A 173 -1.20 -9.42 1.30
N ARG A 174 -0.84 -9.95 2.45
CA ARG A 174 0.19 -10.98 2.51
C ARG A 174 -0.36 -12.24 1.84
N LYS A 175 0.45 -12.93 1.05
CA LYS A 175 0.01 -14.13 0.30
C LYS A 175 -0.72 -15.15 1.20
N LYS A 176 -0.23 -15.37 2.44
CA LYS A 176 -0.86 -16.29 3.40
C LYS A 176 -2.23 -15.81 3.92
N GLU A 177 -2.46 -14.50 3.98
CA GLU A 177 -3.72 -13.93 4.49
C GLU A 177 -4.81 -13.85 3.44
N LEU A 178 -4.43 -13.84 2.17
CA LEU A 178 -5.39 -13.80 1.07
C LEU A 178 -6.38 -14.96 1.14
N ALA A 179 -5.91 -16.17 1.46
CA ALA A 179 -6.74 -17.36 1.57
C ALA A 179 -7.89 -17.19 2.57
N GLU A 180 -7.58 -16.66 3.77
CA GLU A 180 -8.58 -16.43 4.81
C GLU A 180 -9.56 -15.32 4.43
N ALA A 181 -9.05 -14.23 3.83
CA ALA A 181 -9.85 -13.10 3.39
C ALA A 181 -10.80 -13.50 2.25
N TYR A 182 -10.30 -14.26 1.27
CA TYR A 182 -11.07 -14.77 0.15
C TYR A 182 -12.28 -15.59 0.61
N MET A 183 -12.06 -16.53 1.53
CA MET A 183 -13.13 -17.37 2.07
C MET A 183 -14.22 -16.58 2.81
N LYS A 184 -13.88 -15.45 3.41
CA LYS A 184 -14.84 -14.56 4.08
C LYS A 184 -15.65 -13.72 3.08
N LEU A 185 -15.04 -13.33 1.97
CA LEU A 185 -15.64 -12.39 1.01
C LEU A 185 -16.44 -13.09 -0.11
N VAL A 186 -16.00 -14.25 -0.58
CA VAL A 186 -16.64 -14.97 -1.70
C VAL A 186 -17.84 -15.83 -1.23
N LYS A 187 -17.93 -16.18 0.04
CA LYS A 187 -19.09 -16.92 0.61
C LYS A 187 -20.34 -16.06 0.85
N ARG A 188 -20.36 -14.85 0.34
CA ARG A 188 -21.48 -13.90 0.38
C ARG A 188 -22.23 -13.93 -0.91
#